data_b01aafe7be95d170962f5b2b6b8a4025
#
_entry.id   b01aafe7be95d170962f5b2b6b8a4025
#
_cell.length_a   1.000
_cell.length_b   1.000
_cell.length_c   1.000
_cell.angle_alpha   90.00
_cell.angle_beta   90.00
_cell.angle_gamma   90.00
#
_symmetry.space_group_name_H-M   'P 1'
#
loop_
_entity.id
_entity.type
_entity.pdbx_description
1 polymer ?
#
loop_
_entity_poly.entity_id
_entity_poly.type
_entity_poly.pdbx_seq_one_letter_code
_entity_poly.pdbx_strand_id
1 'polypeptide(L)'
;MMVHRLLARYLGGGKSADKQALEELCVRASEREVIAAEAERASIKYKMVEFMKERIGEEFEGHISGLTEWGVYVELDETHIEGMSFLRDIEGDFFDFDEQRYEIVGRSTGLRMTLGDPVRIRIKRADLQKRQLDFDLLLPATKKTSLKNAPVPHYGAKKAVRRTTK
;
A
#
# COMPACT_ATOMS: atom_id res chain seq x y z
N MET A 1 -10.53 -30.29 5.52
CA MET A 1 -11.06 -31.69 5.42
C MET A 1 -10.10 -32.77 5.89
N MET A 2 -8.77 -32.65 5.71
CA MET A 2 -7.81 -33.67 6.17
C MET A 2 -7.83 -33.86 7.68
N VAL A 3 -7.79 -32.78 8.48
CA VAL A 3 -7.83 -32.83 9.94
C VAL A 3 -9.09 -33.54 10.47
N HIS A 4 -10.25 -33.25 9.89
CA HIS A 4 -11.51 -33.91 10.31
C HIS A 4 -11.49 -35.42 10.07
N ARG A 5 -10.90 -35.88 8.94
CA ARG A 5 -10.78 -37.31 8.64
C ARG A 5 -9.79 -38.00 9.58
N LEU A 6 -8.68 -37.35 9.91
CA LEU A 6 -7.70 -37.86 10.86
C LEU A 6 -8.29 -37.94 12.27
N LEU A 7 -9.02 -36.90 12.69
CA LEU A 7 -9.69 -36.87 13.98
C LEU A 7 -10.78 -37.97 14.07
N ALA A 8 -11.62 -38.10 13.06
CA ALA A 8 -12.63 -39.16 13.03
C ALA A 8 -12.00 -40.57 13.09
N ARG A 9 -10.90 -40.79 12.38
CA ARG A 9 -10.14 -42.05 12.44
C ARG A 9 -9.56 -42.31 13.83
N TYR A 10 -9.00 -41.29 14.46
CA TYR A 10 -8.42 -41.38 15.80
C TYR A 10 -9.49 -41.70 16.86
N LEU A 11 -10.62 -41.00 16.84
CA LEU A 11 -11.75 -41.22 17.74
C LEU A 11 -12.39 -42.59 17.52
N GLY A 12 -12.35 -43.12 16.30
CA GLY A 12 -12.80 -44.49 15.98
C GLY A 12 -11.82 -45.62 16.36
N GLY A 13 -10.75 -45.32 17.10
CA GLY A 13 -9.74 -46.30 17.50
C GLY A 13 -8.80 -46.78 16.41
N GLY A 14 -8.74 -46.05 15.27
CA GLY A 14 -7.82 -46.35 14.17
C GLY A 14 -6.37 -46.04 14.50
N LYS A 15 -5.45 -46.69 13.78
CA LYS A 15 -4.01 -46.42 13.92
C LYS A 15 -3.67 -44.97 13.55
N SER A 16 -2.70 -44.39 14.28
CA SER A 16 -2.13 -43.10 13.94
C SER A 16 -1.65 -43.07 12.49
N ALA A 17 -1.80 -41.91 11.85
CA ALA A 17 -1.31 -41.74 10.49
C ALA A 17 0.23 -41.61 10.53
N ASP A 18 0.89 -42.05 9.45
CA ASP A 18 2.33 -41.90 9.29
C ASP A 18 2.70 -40.41 9.25
N LYS A 19 3.67 -40.02 10.10
CA LYS A 19 4.11 -38.63 10.24
C LYS A 19 4.69 -38.09 8.95
N GLN A 20 5.52 -38.88 8.27
CA GLN A 20 6.19 -38.45 7.03
C GLN A 20 5.18 -38.22 5.91
N ALA A 21 4.23 -39.12 5.72
CA ALA A 21 3.17 -38.97 4.74
C ALA A 21 2.28 -37.73 5.02
N LEU A 22 2.03 -37.42 6.31
CA LEU A 22 1.29 -36.23 6.69
C LEU A 22 2.08 -34.96 6.42
N GLU A 23 3.37 -34.94 6.67
CA GLU A 23 4.26 -33.81 6.43
C GLU A 23 4.32 -33.45 4.94
N GLU A 24 4.45 -34.45 4.09
CA GLU A 24 4.39 -34.27 2.62
C GLU A 24 3.02 -33.69 2.17
N LEU A 25 1.93 -34.17 2.76
CA LEU A 25 0.60 -33.64 2.45
C LEU A 25 0.41 -32.19 2.92
N CYS A 26 0.98 -31.85 4.09
CA CYS A 26 0.95 -30.48 4.62
C CYS A 26 1.73 -29.52 3.74
N VAL A 27 2.93 -29.90 3.29
CA VAL A 27 3.73 -29.09 2.36
C VAL A 27 2.94 -28.83 1.08
N ARG A 28 2.39 -29.87 0.46
CA ARG A 28 1.58 -29.72 -0.75
C ARG A 28 0.33 -28.85 -0.52
N ALA A 29 -0.31 -28.98 0.63
CA ALA A 29 -1.48 -28.15 0.97
C ALA A 29 -1.10 -26.67 1.07
N SER A 30 0.03 -26.36 1.73
CA SER A 30 0.54 -24.99 1.86
C SER A 30 0.92 -24.40 0.49
N GLU A 31 1.61 -25.15 -0.35
CA GLU A 31 1.93 -24.70 -1.72
C GLU A 31 0.68 -24.39 -2.53
N ARG A 32 -0.34 -25.24 -2.43
CA ARG A 32 -1.62 -25.03 -3.15
C ARG A 32 -2.42 -23.86 -2.60
N GLU A 33 -2.34 -23.61 -1.30
CA GLU A 33 -2.97 -22.45 -0.66
C GLU A 33 -2.36 -21.14 -1.16
N VAL A 34 -1.02 -21.06 -1.24
CA VAL A 34 -0.33 -19.89 -1.78
C VAL A 34 -0.78 -19.61 -3.21
N ILE A 35 -0.79 -20.65 -4.09
CA ILE A 35 -1.22 -20.51 -5.47
C ILE A 35 -2.69 -20.04 -5.55
N ALA A 36 -3.56 -20.60 -4.71
CA ALA A 36 -4.97 -20.23 -4.70
C ALA A 36 -5.16 -18.76 -4.26
N ALA A 37 -4.46 -18.33 -3.21
CA ALA A 37 -4.49 -16.95 -2.73
C ALA A 37 -3.95 -15.96 -3.77
N GLU A 38 -2.88 -16.31 -4.46
CA GLU A 38 -2.34 -15.49 -5.55
C GLU A 38 -3.32 -15.39 -6.73
N ALA A 39 -3.96 -16.49 -7.11
CA ALA A 39 -4.96 -16.50 -8.17
C ALA A 39 -6.19 -15.66 -7.82
N GLU A 40 -6.64 -15.72 -6.56
CA GLU A 40 -7.73 -14.89 -6.05
C GLU A 40 -7.39 -13.40 -6.12
N ARG A 41 -6.24 -13.00 -5.57
CA ARG A 41 -5.75 -11.61 -5.63
C ARG A 41 -5.62 -11.11 -7.07
N ALA A 42 -5.09 -11.97 -7.95
CA ALA A 42 -4.93 -11.64 -9.36
C ALA A 42 -6.28 -11.44 -10.06
N SER A 43 -7.28 -12.26 -9.73
CA SER A 43 -8.64 -12.16 -10.27
C SER A 43 -9.34 -10.88 -9.79
N ILE A 44 -9.26 -10.59 -8.50
CA ILE A 44 -9.80 -9.34 -7.91
C ILE A 44 -9.16 -8.14 -8.58
N LYS A 45 -7.82 -8.10 -8.67
CA LYS A 45 -7.09 -6.98 -9.30
C LYS A 45 -7.47 -6.80 -10.76
N TYR A 46 -7.66 -7.89 -11.51
CA TYR A 46 -8.13 -7.82 -12.89
C TYR A 46 -9.51 -7.17 -12.99
N LYS A 47 -10.45 -7.58 -12.14
CA LYS A 47 -11.81 -7.01 -12.12
C LYS A 47 -11.84 -5.54 -11.69
N MET A 48 -10.99 -5.15 -10.77
CA MET A 48 -10.82 -3.75 -10.37
C MET A 48 -10.37 -2.88 -11.55
N VAL A 49 -9.34 -3.33 -12.30
CA VAL A 49 -8.85 -2.61 -13.47
C VAL A 49 -9.89 -2.58 -14.60
N GLU A 50 -10.63 -3.67 -14.82
CA GLU A 50 -11.73 -3.72 -15.78
C GLU A 50 -12.83 -2.71 -15.44
N PHE A 51 -13.23 -2.63 -14.18
CA PHE A 51 -14.21 -1.66 -13.68
C PHE A 51 -13.75 -0.20 -13.88
N MET A 52 -12.47 0.07 -13.61
CA MET A 52 -11.91 1.41 -13.77
C MET A 52 -11.66 1.81 -15.24
N LYS A 53 -11.58 0.83 -16.14
CA LYS A 53 -11.41 1.10 -17.57
C LYS A 53 -12.57 1.90 -18.15
N GLU A 54 -13.78 1.69 -17.68
CA GLU A 54 -14.97 2.41 -18.13
C GLU A 54 -15.04 3.85 -17.60
N ARG A 55 -14.20 4.17 -16.59
CA ARG A 55 -14.17 5.46 -15.88
C ARG A 55 -12.93 6.29 -16.16
N ILE A 56 -12.25 6.00 -17.27
CA ILE A 56 -11.06 6.78 -17.68
C ILE A 56 -11.46 8.25 -17.88
N GLY A 57 -10.71 9.16 -17.25
CA GLY A 57 -10.94 10.59 -17.28
C GLY A 57 -11.80 11.13 -16.12
N GLU A 58 -12.41 10.26 -15.32
CA GLU A 58 -13.10 10.65 -14.08
C GLU A 58 -12.11 10.99 -12.97
N GLU A 59 -12.54 11.88 -12.07
CA GLU A 59 -11.75 12.32 -10.92
C GLU A 59 -12.26 11.64 -9.64
N PHE A 60 -11.29 11.23 -8.79
CA PHE A 60 -11.57 10.58 -7.52
C PHE A 60 -10.72 11.19 -6.41
N GLU A 61 -11.23 11.08 -5.20
CA GLU A 61 -10.48 11.38 -3.98
C GLU A 61 -9.86 10.10 -3.43
N GLY A 62 -8.68 10.23 -2.84
CA GLY A 62 -7.95 9.12 -2.25
C GLY A 62 -6.81 9.61 -1.39
N HIS A 63 -6.03 8.70 -0.89
CA HIS A 63 -4.87 8.99 -0.05
C HIS A 63 -3.63 8.27 -0.57
N ILE A 64 -2.47 8.81 -0.23
CA ILE A 64 -1.18 8.24 -0.59
C ILE A 64 -0.95 6.97 0.22
N SER A 65 -0.93 5.82 -0.47
CA SER A 65 -0.68 4.49 0.11
C SER A 65 0.80 4.09 0.08
N GLY A 66 1.57 4.65 -0.86
CA GLY A 66 2.99 4.35 -0.99
C GLY A 66 3.75 5.41 -1.78
N LEU A 67 5.04 5.54 -1.45
CA LEU A 67 5.97 6.46 -2.11
C LEU A 67 7.17 5.69 -2.63
N THR A 68 7.58 5.98 -3.86
CA THR A 68 8.78 5.41 -4.48
C THR A 68 9.51 6.48 -5.27
N GLU A 69 10.75 6.21 -5.64
CA GLU A 69 11.54 7.09 -6.52
C GLU A 69 10.90 7.31 -7.91
N TRP A 70 10.02 6.41 -8.34
CA TRP A 70 9.36 6.43 -9.64
C TRP A 70 7.99 7.10 -9.62
N GLY A 71 7.31 7.08 -8.48
CA GLY A 71 5.94 7.56 -8.40
C GLY A 71 5.29 7.42 -7.04
N VAL A 72 4.06 7.89 -6.99
CA VAL A 72 3.16 7.87 -5.84
C VAL A 72 2.09 6.81 -6.08
N TYR A 73 1.93 5.91 -5.13
CA TYR A 73 0.78 5.01 -5.09
C TYR A 73 -0.36 5.68 -4.34
N VAL A 74 -1.53 5.66 -4.95
CA VAL A 74 -2.74 6.26 -4.37
C VAL A 74 -3.82 5.19 -4.28
N GLU A 75 -4.42 5.08 -3.11
CA GLU A 75 -5.60 4.26 -2.87
C GLU A 75 -6.84 5.17 -2.86
N LEU A 76 -7.86 4.79 -3.63
CA LEU A 76 -9.11 5.53 -3.71
C LEU A 76 -9.96 5.28 -2.47
N ASP A 77 -10.55 6.33 -1.88
CA ASP A 77 -11.31 6.22 -0.63
C ASP A 77 -12.59 5.40 -0.76
N GLU A 78 -13.28 5.49 -1.91
CA GLU A 78 -14.55 4.81 -2.11
C GLU A 78 -14.41 3.33 -2.47
N THR A 79 -13.41 2.98 -3.28
CA THR A 79 -13.30 1.65 -3.89
C THR A 79 -12.11 0.84 -3.38
N HIS A 80 -11.21 1.46 -2.61
CA HIS A 80 -9.95 0.88 -2.15
C HIS A 80 -9.09 0.31 -3.29
N ILE A 81 -9.24 0.89 -4.49
CA ILE A 81 -8.45 0.52 -5.66
C ILE A 81 -7.18 1.33 -5.67
N GLU A 82 -6.05 0.66 -5.78
CA GLU A 82 -4.73 1.27 -5.82
C GLU A 82 -4.27 1.46 -7.27
N GLY A 83 -3.70 2.63 -7.53
CA GLY A 83 -3.03 2.95 -8.79
C GLY A 83 -1.78 3.78 -8.57
N MET A 84 -1.01 4.00 -9.64
CA MET A 84 0.27 4.69 -9.59
C MET A 84 0.21 5.98 -10.39
N SER A 85 0.72 7.08 -9.83
CA SER A 85 1.02 8.31 -10.53
C SER A 85 2.53 8.48 -10.65
N PHE A 86 3.06 8.57 -11.87
CA PHE A 86 4.49 8.76 -12.07
C PHE A 86 4.92 10.19 -11.73
N LEU A 87 6.03 10.35 -11.01
CA LEU A 87 6.56 11.68 -10.65
C LEU A 87 6.82 12.57 -11.86
N ARG A 88 7.28 11.98 -12.95
CA ARG A 88 7.55 12.71 -14.22
C ARG A 88 6.31 13.26 -14.91
N ASP A 89 5.13 12.66 -14.60
CA ASP A 89 3.86 13.02 -15.24
C ASP A 89 3.08 14.05 -14.40
N ILE A 90 3.56 14.38 -13.20
CA ILE A 90 2.95 15.38 -12.32
C ILE A 90 3.30 16.76 -12.87
N GLU A 91 2.28 17.49 -13.31
CA GLU A 91 2.46 18.84 -13.87
C GLU A 91 2.80 19.86 -12.78
N GLY A 92 3.67 20.81 -13.12
CA GLY A 92 3.93 22.03 -12.34
C GLY A 92 5.21 22.05 -11.54
N ASP A 93 5.89 20.92 -11.30
CA ASP A 93 7.19 20.88 -10.60
C ASP A 93 7.99 19.62 -10.94
N PHE A 94 9.27 19.62 -10.54
CA PHE A 94 10.11 18.43 -10.49
C PHE A 94 10.16 17.92 -9.07
N PHE A 95 9.89 16.64 -8.90
CA PHE A 95 9.78 15.99 -7.60
C PHE A 95 10.94 15.05 -7.34
N ASP A 96 11.51 15.11 -6.15
CA ASP A 96 12.54 14.22 -5.66
C ASP A 96 12.01 13.40 -4.49
N PHE A 97 12.41 12.15 -4.41
CA PHE A 97 12.11 11.27 -3.30
C PHE A 97 13.21 11.33 -2.23
N ASP A 98 12.84 11.68 -1.00
CA ASP A 98 13.72 11.64 0.17
C ASP A 98 13.53 10.32 0.93
N GLU A 99 14.50 9.39 0.75
CA GLU A 99 14.46 8.08 1.42
C GLU A 99 14.55 8.19 2.96
N GLN A 100 15.24 9.19 3.49
CA GLN A 100 15.44 9.32 4.94
C GLN A 100 14.16 9.74 5.65
N ARG A 101 13.38 10.60 5.00
CA ARG A 101 12.13 11.13 5.53
C ARG A 101 10.90 10.43 5.00
N TYR A 102 11.10 9.59 3.96
CA TYR A 102 10.02 8.91 3.25
C TYR A 102 8.95 9.90 2.76
N GLU A 103 9.43 10.97 2.11
CA GLU A 103 8.59 12.02 1.54
C GLU A 103 9.02 12.35 0.10
N ILE A 104 8.09 12.86 -0.70
CA ILE A 104 8.38 13.44 -2.01
C ILE A 104 8.31 14.95 -1.91
N VAL A 105 9.35 15.64 -2.41
CA VAL A 105 9.47 17.08 -2.31
C VAL A 105 9.61 17.72 -3.68
N GLY A 106 8.77 18.69 -3.96
CA GLY A 106 8.85 19.52 -5.18
C GLY A 106 10.00 20.52 -5.09
N ARG A 107 10.84 20.57 -6.12
CA ARG A 107 12.05 21.42 -6.16
C ARG A 107 11.73 22.92 -6.20
N SER A 108 10.70 23.31 -6.94
CA SER A 108 10.36 24.70 -7.15
C SER A 108 9.26 25.18 -6.18
N THR A 109 8.29 24.35 -5.95
CA THR A 109 7.12 24.68 -5.10
C THR A 109 7.37 24.40 -3.62
N GLY A 110 8.31 23.50 -3.30
CA GLY A 110 8.51 23.00 -1.94
C GLY A 110 7.33 22.18 -1.42
N LEU A 111 6.43 21.75 -2.31
CA LEU A 111 5.30 20.88 -1.95
C LEU A 111 5.84 19.56 -1.43
N ARG A 112 5.33 19.11 -0.29
CA ARG A 112 5.68 17.83 0.31
C ARG A 112 4.50 16.91 0.26
N MET A 113 4.76 15.65 -0.08
CA MET A 113 3.79 14.56 -0.11
C MET A 113 4.28 13.44 0.77
N THR A 114 3.45 13.03 1.72
CA THR A 114 3.74 11.97 2.69
C THR A 114 2.67 10.90 2.66
N LEU A 115 2.97 9.73 3.26
CA LEU A 115 1.98 8.67 3.39
C LEU A 115 0.74 9.15 4.15
N GLY A 116 -0.44 8.80 3.62
CA GLY A 116 -1.72 9.17 4.21
C GLY A 116 -2.23 10.56 3.82
N ASP A 117 -1.46 11.35 3.05
CA ASP A 117 -1.94 12.65 2.58
C ASP A 117 -3.12 12.47 1.62
N PRO A 118 -4.20 13.26 1.79
CA PRO A 118 -5.33 13.24 0.90
C PRO A 118 -4.96 13.88 -0.45
N VAL A 119 -5.30 13.21 -1.52
CA VAL A 119 -5.00 13.65 -2.89
C VAL A 119 -6.20 13.46 -3.79
N ARG A 120 -6.28 14.28 -4.84
CA ARG A 120 -7.23 14.10 -5.92
C ARG A 120 -6.51 13.60 -7.15
N ILE A 121 -7.07 12.59 -7.78
CA ILE A 121 -6.51 11.97 -8.98
C ILE A 121 -7.53 11.95 -10.11
N ARG A 122 -7.00 11.80 -11.33
CA ARG A 122 -7.79 11.46 -12.51
C ARG A 122 -7.26 10.16 -13.10
N ILE A 123 -8.17 9.27 -13.51
CA ILE A 123 -7.76 8.02 -14.16
C ILE A 123 -7.23 8.35 -15.55
N LYS A 124 -5.95 8.08 -15.78
CA LYS A 124 -5.28 8.30 -17.06
C LYS A 124 -5.40 7.08 -17.97
N ARG A 125 -5.08 5.92 -17.42
CA ARG A 125 -5.00 4.67 -18.18
C ARG A 125 -5.29 3.46 -17.30
N ALA A 126 -5.94 2.45 -17.89
CA ALA A 126 -6.17 1.14 -17.30
C ALA A 126 -5.56 0.06 -18.20
N ASP A 127 -4.53 -0.63 -17.73
CA ASP A 127 -3.86 -1.71 -18.46
C ASP A 127 -4.28 -3.07 -17.89
N LEU A 128 -5.19 -3.76 -18.58
CA LEU A 128 -5.71 -5.06 -18.16
C LEU A 128 -4.65 -6.17 -18.21
N GLN A 129 -3.67 -6.09 -19.13
CA GLN A 129 -2.63 -7.12 -19.24
C GLN A 129 -1.66 -7.04 -18.07
N LYS A 130 -1.25 -5.84 -17.71
CA LYS A 130 -0.37 -5.58 -16.57
C LYS A 130 -1.12 -5.52 -15.25
N ARG A 131 -2.46 -5.43 -15.29
CA ARG A 131 -3.33 -5.21 -14.13
C ARG A 131 -2.90 -3.98 -13.33
N GLN A 132 -2.63 -2.89 -14.05
CA GLN A 132 -2.16 -1.62 -13.49
C GLN A 132 -3.08 -0.48 -13.90
N LEU A 133 -3.19 0.49 -12.98
CA LEU A 133 -3.90 1.75 -13.19
C LEU A 133 -2.89 2.89 -13.09
N ASP A 134 -2.86 3.72 -14.13
CA ASP A 134 -2.07 4.93 -14.13
C ASP A 134 -2.99 6.11 -13.81
N PHE A 135 -2.61 6.90 -12.83
CA PHE A 135 -3.33 8.08 -12.38
C PHE A 135 -2.55 9.36 -12.72
N ASP A 136 -3.27 10.42 -13.03
CA ASP A 136 -2.73 11.77 -13.03
C ASP A 136 -3.07 12.42 -11.69
N LEU A 137 -2.05 12.84 -10.95
CA LEU A 137 -2.22 13.53 -9.67
C LEU A 137 -2.62 14.98 -9.94
N LEU A 138 -3.77 15.38 -9.42
CA LEU A 138 -4.27 16.75 -9.51
C LEU A 138 -3.79 17.54 -8.30
N LEU A 139 -2.69 18.26 -8.47
CA LEU A 139 -2.20 19.13 -7.40
C LEU A 139 -3.17 20.30 -7.20
N PRO A 140 -3.48 20.69 -5.95
CA PRO A 140 -4.26 21.89 -5.70
C PRO A 140 -3.52 23.07 -6.31
N ALA A 141 -4.20 23.85 -7.14
CA ALA A 141 -3.63 25.08 -7.72
C ALA A 141 -2.99 25.88 -6.59
N THR A 142 -1.69 26.06 -6.63
CA THR A 142 -0.87 26.69 -5.58
C THR A 142 -1.39 28.09 -5.26
N LYS A 143 -2.32 28.22 -4.30
CA LYS A 143 -2.39 29.43 -3.48
C LYS A 143 -1.12 29.39 -2.66
N LYS A 144 -0.21 30.36 -2.88
CA LYS A 144 0.95 30.64 -2.02
C LYS A 144 0.45 30.87 -0.58
N THR A 145 0.20 29.80 0.13
CA THR A 145 -0.12 29.87 1.55
C THR A 145 1.18 29.63 2.27
N SER A 146 1.79 30.74 2.70
CA SER A 146 2.88 30.74 3.65
C SER A 146 2.41 30.03 4.92
N LEU A 147 2.72 28.75 5.07
CA LEU A 147 2.67 28.07 6.35
C LEU A 147 3.80 28.60 7.23
N LYS A 148 3.50 29.73 7.91
CA LYS A 148 4.25 30.17 9.08
C LYS A 148 4.09 29.09 10.15
N ASN A 149 5.24 28.48 10.51
CA ASN A 149 5.55 27.91 11.81
C ASN A 149 4.41 27.30 12.61
N ALA A 150 4.16 26.02 12.40
CA ALA A 150 3.58 25.19 13.45
C ALA A 150 4.68 24.88 14.48
N PRO A 151 4.47 25.13 15.77
CA PRO A 151 5.47 24.83 16.79
C PRO A 151 5.65 23.32 16.90
N VAL A 152 6.90 22.88 16.75
CA VAL A 152 7.32 21.49 16.96
C VAL A 152 7.02 21.12 18.42
N PRO A 153 6.26 20.08 18.73
CA PRO A 153 6.10 19.64 20.11
C PRO A 153 7.43 19.08 20.61
N HIS A 154 8.08 19.80 21.53
CA HIS A 154 9.25 19.33 22.26
C HIS A 154 8.87 18.14 23.14
N TYR A 155 9.17 16.95 22.70
CA TYR A 155 9.13 15.76 23.55
C TYR A 155 10.29 15.83 24.55
N GLY A 156 9.92 15.90 25.84
CA GLY A 156 10.69 16.22 27.01
C GLY A 156 12.13 15.72 27.09
N ALA A 157 13.01 16.65 27.33
CA ALA A 157 14.36 16.40 27.84
C ALA A 157 14.29 15.82 29.25
N LYS A 158 14.79 14.60 29.45
CA LYS A 158 14.95 13.95 30.75
C LYS A 158 15.89 14.79 31.62
N LYS A 159 15.38 15.26 32.77
CA LYS A 159 16.16 15.93 33.83
C LYS A 159 17.28 15.01 34.31
N ALA A 160 18.52 15.46 34.17
CA ALA A 160 19.67 14.82 34.79
C ALA A 160 19.57 14.97 36.30
N VAL A 161 19.53 13.86 37.01
CA VAL A 161 19.62 13.81 38.48
C VAL A 161 21.08 14.06 38.86
N ARG A 162 21.35 15.21 39.47
CA ARG A 162 22.65 15.50 40.15
C ARG A 162 22.71 14.64 41.41
N ARG A 163 23.64 13.69 41.44
CA ARG A 163 24.05 13.02 42.68
C ARG A 163 25.02 13.96 43.40
N THR A 164 24.62 14.50 44.54
CA THR A 164 25.47 15.15 45.53
C THR A 164 26.06 14.05 46.42
N THR A 165 27.37 13.95 46.37
CA THR A 165 28.18 13.16 47.33
C THR A 165 28.40 13.97 48.57
N LYS A 166 28.17 13.37 49.70
CA LYS A 166 28.69 13.79 51.00
C LYS A 166 29.34 12.57 51.66
#